data_b144973bd5882fd7a5b3331261ae9e92
#
_entry.id   b144973bd5882fd7a5b3331261ae9e92
#
_cell.length_a   1.000
_cell.length_b   1.000
_cell.length_c   1.000
_cell.angle_alpha   90.00
_cell.angle_beta   90.00
_cell.angle_gamma   90.00
#
_symmetry.space_group_name_H-M   'P 1'
#
loop_
_entity.id
_entity.type
_entity.pdbx_description
1 polymer ?
#
loop_
_entity_poly.entity_id
_entity_poly.type
_entity_poly.pdbx_seq_one_letter_code
_entity_poly.pdbx_strand_id
1 'polypeptide(L)'
;MKLKAPPSWALKVVMAITGAIWAIFVLIHLYGNLKAYMGPESFDGYAFWLRHAFAPLFPETGVLWIMRIVLITSLILHVVAAAILYVRGRKFRGRHRARRYRNGLQALSARLMPFTGVLILAFVILHVLDLTVGATPIAPESFQGPTATESVAYSNLVASFSRPIVAIFYSLMMLFLAIHVAHGAKNVAVDLGSMGKRLRMTFVIIGAVAAIAILLGNASLPLAVQMGWLS
;
A
#
# COMPACT_ATOMS: atom_id res chain seq x y z
N MET A 1 -34.99 5.78 12.53
CA MET A 1 -34.67 6.28 11.18
C MET A 1 -33.71 5.26 10.51
N LYS A 2 -34.16 4.47 9.51
CA LYS A 2 -33.28 3.54 8.81
C LYS A 2 -32.38 4.38 7.88
N LEU A 3 -31.11 4.51 8.21
CA LEU A 3 -30.12 5.15 7.33
C LEU A 3 -30.16 4.45 5.96
N LYS A 4 -30.54 5.18 4.91
CA LYS A 4 -30.49 4.67 3.55
C LYS A 4 -29.01 4.39 3.20
N ALA A 5 -28.72 3.15 2.82
CA ALA A 5 -27.36 2.79 2.45
C ALA A 5 -26.89 3.64 1.24
N PRO A 6 -25.63 4.16 1.24
CA PRO A 6 -25.15 5.06 0.21
C PRO A 6 -25.24 4.41 -1.19
N PRO A 7 -25.51 5.20 -2.24
CA PRO A 7 -25.61 4.68 -3.61
C PRO A 7 -24.28 4.12 -4.10
N SER A 8 -24.33 3.14 -5.00
CA SER A 8 -23.11 2.44 -5.47
C SER A 8 -22.11 3.35 -6.18
N TRP A 9 -22.58 4.41 -6.86
CA TRP A 9 -21.68 5.37 -7.49
C TRP A 9 -20.85 6.15 -6.46
N ALA A 10 -21.47 6.59 -5.34
CA ALA A 10 -20.76 7.30 -4.28
C ALA A 10 -19.70 6.41 -3.63
N LEU A 11 -20.01 5.13 -3.36
CA LEU A 11 -19.03 4.16 -2.85
C LEU A 11 -17.86 3.95 -3.82
N LYS A 12 -18.11 3.93 -5.13
CA LYS A 12 -17.06 3.83 -6.15
C LYS A 12 -16.16 5.06 -6.16
N VAL A 13 -16.71 6.26 -6.07
CA VAL A 13 -15.94 7.50 -5.98
C VAL A 13 -15.07 7.51 -4.72
N VAL A 14 -15.63 7.15 -3.56
CA VAL A 14 -14.88 7.02 -2.30
C VAL A 14 -13.73 6.02 -2.47
N MET A 15 -14.01 4.84 -3.03
CA MET A 15 -12.99 3.81 -3.24
C MET A 15 -11.89 4.27 -4.21
N ALA A 16 -12.25 5.02 -5.26
CA ALA A 16 -11.28 5.56 -6.22
C ALA A 16 -10.36 6.62 -5.59
N ILE A 17 -10.93 7.57 -4.84
CA ILE A 17 -10.17 8.64 -4.17
C ILE A 17 -9.24 8.05 -3.09
N THR A 18 -9.78 7.21 -2.23
CA THR A 18 -9.00 6.59 -1.14
C THR A 18 -7.92 5.65 -1.67
N GLY A 19 -8.21 4.90 -2.73
CA GLY A 19 -7.21 4.08 -3.42
C GLY A 19 -6.11 4.90 -4.09
N ALA A 20 -6.43 6.06 -4.66
CA ALA A 20 -5.45 6.97 -5.22
C ALA A 20 -4.54 7.58 -4.12
N ILE A 21 -5.09 7.95 -2.96
CA ILE A 21 -4.31 8.42 -1.81
C ILE A 21 -3.26 7.36 -1.42
N TRP A 22 -3.69 6.10 -1.28
CA TRP A 22 -2.78 5.00 -0.94
C TRP A 22 -1.73 4.73 -2.03
N ALA A 23 -2.11 4.77 -3.30
CA ALA A 23 -1.17 4.58 -4.41
C ALA A 23 -0.09 5.67 -4.43
N ILE A 24 -0.46 6.94 -4.23
CA ILE A 24 0.48 8.06 -4.12
C ILE A 24 1.39 7.87 -2.90
N PHE A 25 0.81 7.53 -1.74
CA PHE A 25 1.60 7.28 -0.53
C PHE A 25 2.63 6.16 -0.74
N VAL A 26 2.25 5.04 -1.35
CA VAL A 26 3.18 3.92 -1.59
C VAL A 26 4.34 4.32 -2.50
N LEU A 27 4.11 5.19 -3.49
CA LEU A 27 5.19 5.71 -4.36
C LEU A 27 6.14 6.66 -3.60
N ILE A 28 5.61 7.52 -2.74
CA ILE A 28 6.43 8.38 -1.87
C ILE A 28 7.21 7.52 -0.86
N HIS A 29 6.55 6.51 -0.30
CA HIS A 29 7.18 5.56 0.63
C HIS A 29 8.28 4.75 -0.05
N LEU A 30 8.07 4.32 -1.30
CA LEU A 30 9.11 3.70 -2.13
C LEU A 30 10.34 4.59 -2.27
N TYR A 31 10.14 5.89 -2.55
CA TYR A 31 11.27 6.83 -2.64
C TYR A 31 12.10 6.85 -1.33
N GLY A 32 11.41 6.89 -0.18
CA GLY A 32 12.10 6.79 1.13
C GLY A 32 12.84 5.46 1.31
N ASN A 33 12.20 4.35 0.94
CA ASN A 33 12.78 3.02 1.07
C ASN A 33 14.04 2.83 0.21
N LEU A 34 14.08 3.41 -1.00
CA LEU A 34 15.25 3.34 -1.88
C LEU A 34 16.49 4.03 -1.31
N LYS A 35 16.34 4.92 -0.32
CA LYS A 35 17.48 5.51 0.39
C LYS A 35 18.30 4.49 1.19
N ALA A 36 17.74 3.32 1.48
CA ALA A 36 18.49 2.25 2.12
C ALA A 36 19.71 1.81 1.28
N TYR A 37 19.63 1.89 -0.06
CA TYR A 37 20.76 1.61 -0.95
C TYR A 37 21.87 2.68 -0.89
N MET A 38 21.59 3.83 -0.29
CA MET A 38 22.56 4.89 -0.07
C MET A 38 23.22 4.80 1.33
N GLY A 39 22.90 3.74 2.07
CA GLY A 39 23.44 3.46 3.40
C GLY A 39 22.63 4.02 4.58
N PRO A 40 23.04 3.63 5.81
CA PRO A 40 22.33 3.97 7.04
C PRO A 40 22.18 5.48 7.24
N GLU A 41 23.23 6.27 7.01
CA GLU A 41 23.19 7.73 7.19
C GLU A 41 22.09 8.38 6.32
N SER A 42 21.94 7.97 5.06
CA SER A 42 20.92 8.51 4.16
C SER A 42 19.51 8.08 4.56
N PHE A 43 19.33 6.82 4.97
CA PHE A 43 18.04 6.28 5.34
C PHE A 43 17.55 6.84 6.67
N ASP A 44 18.41 6.82 7.70
CA ASP A 44 18.10 7.33 9.02
C ASP A 44 17.97 8.85 9.03
N GLY A 45 18.81 9.56 8.27
CA GLY A 45 18.69 11.01 8.07
C GLY A 45 17.35 11.40 7.44
N TYR A 46 16.86 10.64 6.44
CA TYR A 46 15.54 10.87 5.87
C TYR A 46 14.40 10.56 6.85
N ALA A 47 14.51 9.49 7.62
CA ALA A 47 13.53 9.14 8.65
C ALA A 47 13.49 10.19 9.77
N PHE A 48 14.64 10.71 10.17
CA PHE A 48 14.75 11.83 11.11
C PHE A 48 14.12 13.11 10.55
N TRP A 49 14.46 13.47 9.30
CA TRP A 49 13.89 14.64 8.64
C TRP A 49 12.36 14.58 8.58
N LEU A 50 11.77 13.42 8.25
CA LEU A 50 10.31 13.24 8.24
C LEU A 50 9.65 13.54 9.60
N ARG A 51 10.33 13.28 10.70
CA ARG A 51 9.83 13.56 12.04
C ARG A 51 9.83 15.05 12.37
N HIS A 52 10.77 15.81 11.78
CA HIS A 52 10.96 17.24 12.00
C HIS A 52 10.48 18.08 10.81
N ALA A 53 9.79 17.46 9.84
CA ALA A 53 9.35 18.14 8.62
C ALA A 53 8.50 19.36 8.95
N PHE A 54 8.86 20.49 8.32
CA PHE A 54 8.23 21.80 8.47
C PHE A 54 8.30 22.41 9.88
N ALA A 55 9.28 22.01 10.70
CA ALA A 55 9.54 22.74 11.96
C ALA A 55 10.01 24.19 11.65
N PRO A 56 9.60 25.20 12.43
CA PRO A 56 8.78 25.14 13.65
C PRO A 56 7.25 25.26 13.39
N LEU A 57 6.79 25.28 12.11
CA LEU A 57 5.38 25.43 11.77
C LEU A 57 4.54 24.27 12.31
N PHE A 58 5.08 23.06 12.30
CA PHE A 58 4.49 21.88 12.92
C PHE A 58 5.39 21.38 14.07
N PRO A 59 4.80 20.86 15.15
CA PRO A 59 5.57 20.21 16.20
C PRO A 59 6.25 18.94 15.68
N GLU A 60 7.21 18.42 16.42
CA GLU A 60 7.85 17.15 16.13
C GLU A 60 6.79 16.06 15.88
N THR A 61 6.98 15.28 14.82
CA THR A 61 6.04 14.25 14.33
C THR A 61 4.66 14.75 13.88
N GLY A 62 4.39 16.06 13.91
CA GLY A 62 3.08 16.61 13.56
C GLY A 62 2.63 16.23 12.16
N VAL A 63 3.51 16.38 11.15
CA VAL A 63 3.22 15.98 9.76
C VAL A 63 2.99 14.47 9.64
N LEU A 64 3.77 13.65 10.35
CA LEU A 64 3.58 12.20 10.36
C LEU A 64 2.22 11.81 10.95
N TRP A 65 1.76 12.50 12.00
CA TRP A 65 0.43 12.25 12.57
C TRP A 65 -0.70 12.64 11.62
N ILE A 66 -0.59 13.77 10.92
CA ILE A 66 -1.54 14.14 9.88
C ILE A 66 -1.60 13.05 8.80
N MET A 67 -0.45 12.61 8.30
CA MET A 67 -0.39 11.52 7.31
C MET A 67 -1.00 10.22 7.84
N ARG A 68 -0.70 9.83 9.08
CA ARG A 68 -1.27 8.63 9.71
C ARG A 68 -2.81 8.70 9.78
N ILE A 69 -3.36 9.84 10.22
CA ILE A 69 -4.80 10.04 10.30
C ILE A 69 -5.45 9.94 8.91
N VAL A 70 -4.88 10.61 7.91
CA VAL A 70 -5.36 10.55 6.51
C VAL A 70 -5.31 9.11 5.97
N LEU A 71 -4.21 8.41 6.19
CA LEU A 71 -4.03 7.04 5.71
C LEU A 71 -4.99 6.06 6.41
N ILE A 72 -5.11 6.12 7.74
CA ILE A 72 -6.01 5.24 8.49
C ILE A 72 -7.46 5.49 8.06
N THR A 73 -7.88 6.77 8.01
CA THR A 73 -9.25 7.12 7.60
C THR A 73 -9.53 6.67 6.17
N SER A 74 -8.61 6.92 5.24
CA SER A 74 -8.77 6.49 3.84
C SER A 74 -8.77 4.96 3.70
N LEU A 75 -7.98 4.23 4.50
CA LEU A 75 -7.99 2.76 4.51
C LEU A 75 -9.33 2.21 4.96
N ILE A 76 -9.85 2.72 6.08
CA ILE A 76 -11.16 2.30 6.60
C ILE A 76 -12.26 2.55 5.56
N LEU A 77 -12.29 3.75 4.98
CA LEU A 77 -13.28 4.10 3.96
C LEU A 77 -13.14 3.23 2.70
N HIS A 78 -11.90 2.95 2.25
CA HIS A 78 -11.62 2.09 1.10
C HIS A 78 -12.13 0.67 1.32
N VAL A 79 -11.77 0.07 2.46
CA VAL A 79 -12.14 -1.32 2.80
C VAL A 79 -13.65 -1.45 2.98
N VAL A 80 -14.29 -0.50 3.68
CA VAL A 80 -15.75 -0.51 3.88
C VAL A 80 -16.48 -0.36 2.56
N ALA A 81 -16.07 0.60 1.71
CA ALA A 81 -16.67 0.78 0.39
C ALA A 81 -16.51 -0.47 -0.49
N ALA A 82 -15.32 -1.07 -0.51
CA ALA A 82 -15.03 -2.30 -1.24
C ALA A 82 -15.88 -3.47 -0.75
N ALA A 83 -16.00 -3.67 0.57
CA ALA A 83 -16.81 -4.72 1.17
C ALA A 83 -18.30 -4.58 0.80
N ILE A 84 -18.85 -3.37 0.92
CA ILE A 84 -20.26 -3.11 0.56
C ILE A 84 -20.48 -3.39 -0.93
N LEU A 85 -19.61 -2.89 -1.81
CA LEU A 85 -19.72 -3.10 -3.25
C LEU A 85 -19.57 -4.59 -3.62
N TYR A 86 -18.68 -5.32 -2.95
CA TYR A 86 -18.52 -6.75 -3.14
C TYR A 86 -19.77 -7.54 -2.77
N VAL A 87 -20.35 -7.27 -1.59
CA VAL A 87 -21.59 -7.92 -1.12
C VAL A 87 -22.75 -7.61 -2.07
N ARG A 88 -22.92 -6.33 -2.46
CA ARG A 88 -23.95 -5.92 -3.44
C ARG A 88 -23.76 -6.63 -4.77
N GLY A 89 -22.53 -6.66 -5.30
CA GLY A 89 -22.21 -7.33 -6.56
C GLY A 89 -22.53 -8.83 -6.52
N ARG A 90 -22.34 -9.51 -5.40
CA ARG A 90 -22.75 -10.91 -5.23
C ARG A 90 -24.27 -11.07 -5.19
N LYS A 91 -24.97 -10.20 -4.44
CA LYS A 91 -26.43 -10.26 -4.32
C LYS A 91 -27.12 -10.02 -5.67
N PHE A 92 -26.67 -9.04 -6.46
CA PHE A 92 -27.28 -8.72 -7.75
C PHE A 92 -26.97 -9.75 -8.84
N ARG A 93 -25.88 -10.51 -8.73
CA ARG A 93 -25.57 -11.60 -9.68
C ARG A 93 -26.56 -12.76 -9.60
N GLY A 94 -27.22 -12.98 -8.46
CA GLY A 94 -28.16 -14.07 -8.27
C GLY A 94 -27.59 -15.44 -8.65
N ARG A 95 -28.47 -16.36 -9.13
CA ARG A 95 -28.11 -17.68 -9.66
C ARG A 95 -27.57 -17.64 -11.09
N HIS A 96 -27.65 -16.50 -11.79
CA HIS A 96 -27.14 -16.38 -13.15
C HIS A 96 -25.63 -16.29 -13.09
N ARG A 97 -24.94 -17.40 -13.44
CA ARG A 97 -23.52 -17.37 -13.78
C ARG A 97 -23.37 -16.38 -14.93
N ALA A 98 -22.75 -15.23 -14.68
CA ALA A 98 -22.35 -14.36 -15.77
C ALA A 98 -21.66 -15.22 -16.84
N ARG A 99 -22.25 -15.23 -18.04
CA ARG A 99 -21.66 -15.91 -19.20
C ARG A 99 -20.19 -15.52 -19.24
N ARG A 100 -19.32 -16.52 -19.22
CA ARG A 100 -17.86 -16.40 -19.15
C ARG A 100 -17.36 -15.17 -19.89
N TYR A 101 -17.11 -14.08 -19.18
CA TYR A 101 -16.35 -12.98 -19.73
C TYR A 101 -14.95 -13.54 -19.98
N ARG A 102 -14.55 -13.53 -21.24
CA ARG A 102 -13.34 -14.05 -21.88
C ARG A 102 -12.17 -14.27 -20.91
N ASN A 103 -11.57 -15.46 -21.02
CA ASN A 103 -10.30 -15.85 -20.44
C ASN A 103 -9.21 -14.82 -20.81
N GLY A 104 -8.73 -14.05 -19.85
CA GLY A 104 -7.64 -13.09 -20.04
C GLY A 104 -7.15 -12.56 -18.70
N LEU A 105 -5.93 -12.04 -18.69
CA LEU A 105 -5.28 -11.46 -17.51
C LEU A 105 -6.17 -10.43 -16.78
N GLN A 106 -6.98 -9.68 -17.54
CA GLN A 106 -7.93 -8.71 -16.97
C GLN A 106 -9.06 -9.36 -16.16
N ALA A 107 -9.56 -10.51 -16.60
CA ALA A 107 -10.59 -11.24 -15.86
C ALA A 107 -10.00 -11.89 -14.60
N LEU A 108 -8.77 -12.36 -14.69
CA LEU A 108 -8.04 -12.93 -13.55
C LEU A 108 -7.76 -11.86 -12.51
N SER A 109 -7.19 -10.71 -12.90
CA SER A 109 -6.90 -9.61 -11.96
C SER A 109 -8.16 -9.08 -11.28
N ALA A 110 -9.29 -8.96 -12.00
CA ALA A 110 -10.56 -8.57 -11.40
C ALA A 110 -11.10 -9.59 -10.37
N ARG A 111 -10.85 -10.88 -10.57
CA ARG A 111 -11.22 -11.93 -9.60
C ARG A 111 -10.30 -11.92 -8.37
N LEU A 112 -9.04 -11.56 -8.58
CA LEU A 112 -8.03 -11.49 -7.50
C LEU A 112 -8.17 -10.23 -6.64
N MET A 113 -8.86 -9.17 -7.10
CA MET A 113 -8.97 -7.90 -6.36
C MET A 113 -9.43 -8.05 -4.90
N PRO A 114 -10.51 -8.77 -4.56
CA PRO A 114 -10.91 -8.93 -3.17
C PRO A 114 -9.89 -9.73 -2.36
N PHE A 115 -9.28 -10.74 -2.97
CA PHE A 115 -8.27 -11.57 -2.32
C PHE A 115 -6.98 -10.78 -2.05
N THR A 116 -6.44 -10.08 -3.06
CA THR A 116 -5.27 -9.22 -2.87
C THR A 116 -5.56 -8.09 -1.88
N GLY A 117 -6.77 -7.54 -1.87
CA GLY A 117 -7.17 -6.51 -0.91
C GLY A 117 -7.11 -6.99 0.54
N VAL A 118 -7.58 -8.21 0.82
CA VAL A 118 -7.50 -8.82 2.17
C VAL A 118 -6.04 -9.10 2.56
N LEU A 119 -5.24 -9.64 1.65
CA LEU A 119 -3.82 -9.89 1.89
C LEU A 119 -3.04 -8.60 2.17
N ILE A 120 -3.30 -7.53 1.40
CA ILE A 120 -2.65 -6.24 1.60
C ILE A 120 -3.08 -5.62 2.93
N LEU A 121 -4.35 -5.74 3.32
CA LEU A 121 -4.81 -5.25 4.63
C LEU A 121 -4.07 -5.96 5.77
N ALA A 122 -3.95 -7.29 5.71
CA ALA A 122 -3.18 -8.07 6.68
C ALA A 122 -1.69 -7.66 6.65
N PHE A 123 -1.13 -7.48 5.46
CA PHE A 123 0.26 -7.02 5.29
C PHE A 123 0.49 -5.64 5.91
N VAL A 124 -0.40 -4.66 5.70
CA VAL A 124 -0.26 -3.31 6.28
C VAL A 124 -0.22 -3.39 7.81
N ILE A 125 -1.07 -4.22 8.42
CA ILE A 125 -1.08 -4.42 9.87
C ILE A 125 0.26 -5.01 10.34
N LEU A 126 0.70 -6.11 9.71
CA LEU A 126 1.97 -6.76 10.06
C LEU A 126 3.17 -5.85 9.82
N HIS A 127 3.19 -5.10 8.71
CA HIS A 127 4.24 -4.14 8.38
C HIS A 127 4.36 -3.02 9.43
N VAL A 128 3.23 -2.47 9.87
CA VAL A 128 3.23 -1.44 10.92
C VAL A 128 3.71 -2.02 12.25
N LEU A 129 3.29 -3.22 12.61
CA LEU A 129 3.72 -3.89 13.85
C LEU A 129 5.22 -4.25 13.80
N ASP A 130 5.75 -4.65 12.65
CA ASP A 130 7.14 -5.03 12.46
C ASP A 130 8.09 -3.80 12.45
N LEU A 131 7.86 -2.84 11.55
CA LEU A 131 8.82 -1.77 11.25
C LEU A 131 8.47 -0.40 11.85
N THR A 132 7.30 -0.26 12.48
CA THR A 132 6.89 1.04 13.07
C THR A 132 6.68 0.95 14.57
N VAL A 133 5.99 -0.10 15.04
CA VAL A 133 5.66 -0.29 16.46
C VAL A 133 6.73 -1.11 17.18
N GLY A 134 7.35 -2.05 16.49
CA GLY A 134 8.32 -2.97 17.10
C GLY A 134 7.65 -4.01 18.01
N ALA A 135 6.45 -4.50 17.62
CA ALA A 135 5.68 -5.41 18.42
C ALA A 135 6.22 -6.86 18.33
N THR A 136 6.73 -7.40 19.42
CA THR A 136 7.12 -8.82 19.51
C THR A 136 5.86 -9.72 19.52
N PRO A 137 5.89 -10.92 18.92
CA PRO A 137 7.01 -11.57 18.23
C PRO A 137 7.12 -11.20 16.72
N ILE A 138 6.36 -10.22 16.23
CA ILE A 138 6.34 -9.84 14.80
C ILE A 138 7.64 -9.13 14.44
N ALA A 139 8.02 -8.10 15.21
CA ALA A 139 9.29 -7.41 15.09
C ALA A 139 10.45 -8.23 15.69
N PRO A 140 11.70 -8.02 15.23
CA PRO A 140 12.87 -8.61 15.86
C PRO A 140 13.05 -8.06 17.29
N GLU A 141 13.62 -8.88 18.18
CA GLU A 141 13.90 -8.47 19.56
C GLU A 141 14.88 -7.27 19.66
N SER A 142 15.73 -7.11 18.64
CA SER A 142 16.67 -6.00 18.50
C SER A 142 16.01 -4.69 18.04
N PHE A 143 14.69 -4.65 17.80
CA PHE A 143 14.01 -3.43 17.37
C PHE A 143 14.19 -2.30 18.38
N GLN A 144 14.57 -1.13 17.87
CA GLN A 144 14.74 0.07 18.66
C GLN A 144 13.85 1.19 18.12
N GLY A 145 13.12 1.85 19.03
CA GLY A 145 12.36 3.04 18.69
C GLY A 145 13.29 4.23 18.39
N PRO A 146 12.85 5.19 17.59
CA PRO A 146 13.61 6.41 17.34
C PRO A 146 13.69 7.25 18.62
N THR A 147 14.83 7.90 18.84
CA THR A 147 15.05 8.88 19.90
C THR A 147 14.78 10.31 19.42
N ALA A 148 14.91 11.30 20.31
CA ALA A 148 14.77 12.70 19.93
C ALA A 148 15.90 13.20 19.01
N THR A 149 17.07 12.56 19.06
CA THR A 149 18.28 12.97 18.33
C THR A 149 18.64 12.05 17.16
N GLU A 150 18.16 10.80 17.16
CA GLU A 150 18.58 9.79 16.21
C GLU A 150 17.41 8.95 15.70
N SER A 151 17.58 8.45 14.50
CA SER A 151 16.75 7.40 13.88
C SER A 151 17.59 6.15 13.70
N VAL A 152 17.00 5.02 13.97
CA VAL A 152 17.62 3.68 13.80
C VAL A 152 16.77 2.82 12.86
N ALA A 153 16.11 3.48 11.91
CA ALA A 153 15.20 2.84 10.98
C ALA A 153 15.91 1.85 10.04
N TYR A 154 17.17 2.15 9.66
CA TYR A 154 17.99 1.29 8.82
C TYR A 154 18.31 -0.04 9.52
N SER A 155 18.80 0.00 10.75
CA SER A 155 19.12 -1.21 11.51
C SER A 155 17.88 -2.06 11.79
N ASN A 156 16.72 -1.45 12.05
CA ASN A 156 15.46 -2.15 12.20
C ASN A 156 15.03 -2.84 10.89
N LEU A 157 15.20 -2.17 9.74
CA LEU A 157 14.91 -2.74 8.43
C LEU A 157 15.80 -3.96 8.14
N VAL A 158 17.12 -3.83 8.37
CA VAL A 158 18.08 -4.92 8.18
C VAL A 158 17.76 -6.09 9.12
N ALA A 159 17.54 -5.82 10.40
CA ALA A 159 17.19 -6.85 11.39
C ALA A 159 15.88 -7.59 11.02
N SER A 160 14.87 -6.86 10.53
CA SER A 160 13.63 -7.47 10.08
C SER A 160 13.85 -8.38 8.87
N PHE A 161 14.55 -7.88 7.84
CA PHE A 161 14.75 -8.61 6.60
C PHE A 161 15.87 -9.65 6.65
N SER A 162 16.70 -9.68 7.69
CA SER A 162 17.64 -10.79 7.97
C SER A 162 16.91 -12.08 8.32
N ARG A 163 15.63 -12.03 8.65
CA ARG A 163 14.78 -13.21 8.87
C ARG A 163 14.23 -13.72 7.51
N PRO A 164 14.65 -14.89 6.99
CA PRO A 164 14.33 -15.31 5.63
C PRO A 164 12.81 -15.42 5.35
N ILE A 165 12.04 -15.92 6.31
CA ILE A 165 10.58 -16.05 6.18
C ILE A 165 9.93 -14.67 6.00
N VAL A 166 10.41 -13.67 6.76
CA VAL A 166 9.91 -12.29 6.67
C VAL A 166 10.29 -11.69 5.31
N ALA A 167 11.52 -11.87 4.86
CA ALA A 167 11.98 -11.38 3.56
C ALA A 167 11.16 -11.95 2.40
N ILE A 168 10.89 -13.27 2.40
CA ILE A 168 10.03 -13.93 1.42
C ILE A 168 8.60 -13.39 1.49
N PHE A 169 8.04 -13.26 2.70
CA PHE A 169 6.70 -12.72 2.90
C PHE A 169 6.57 -11.31 2.33
N TYR A 170 7.48 -10.38 2.65
CA TYR A 170 7.46 -9.02 2.13
C TYR A 170 7.59 -8.99 0.60
N SER A 171 8.52 -9.76 0.03
CA SER A 171 8.69 -9.84 -1.44
C SER A 171 7.43 -10.33 -2.14
N LEU A 172 6.77 -11.35 -1.58
CA LEU A 172 5.50 -11.87 -2.11
C LEU A 172 4.37 -10.84 -1.99
N MET A 173 4.30 -10.10 -0.89
CA MET A 173 3.29 -9.05 -0.71
C MET A 173 3.47 -7.90 -1.69
N MET A 174 4.71 -7.58 -2.10
CA MET A 174 4.94 -6.57 -3.16
C MET A 174 4.38 -7.02 -4.50
N LEU A 175 4.40 -8.30 -4.82
CA LEU A 175 3.74 -8.83 -6.03
C LEU A 175 2.22 -8.62 -5.97
N PHE A 176 1.58 -8.96 -4.85
CA PHE A 176 0.13 -8.76 -4.70
C PHE A 176 -0.24 -7.28 -4.70
N LEU A 177 0.56 -6.42 -4.08
CA LEU A 177 0.37 -4.97 -4.09
C LEU A 177 0.49 -4.40 -5.50
N ALA A 178 1.48 -4.82 -6.29
CA ALA A 178 1.66 -4.40 -7.67
C ALA A 178 0.45 -4.77 -8.54
N ILE A 179 -0.05 -6.01 -8.42
CA ILE A 179 -1.26 -6.46 -9.13
C ILE A 179 -2.48 -5.62 -8.72
N HIS A 180 -2.62 -5.33 -7.42
CA HIS A 180 -3.74 -4.55 -6.89
C HIS A 180 -3.71 -3.10 -7.40
N VAL A 181 -2.55 -2.45 -7.36
CA VAL A 181 -2.36 -1.07 -7.84
C VAL A 181 -2.58 -0.97 -9.35
N ALA A 182 -2.01 -1.88 -10.14
CA ALA A 182 -2.18 -1.87 -11.60
C ALA A 182 -3.66 -1.99 -12.00
N HIS A 183 -4.41 -2.89 -11.35
CA HIS A 183 -5.83 -3.06 -11.61
C HIS A 183 -6.66 -1.89 -11.05
N GLY A 184 -6.31 -1.40 -9.85
CA GLY A 184 -6.95 -0.27 -9.21
C GLY A 184 -6.87 1.00 -10.03
N ALA A 185 -5.70 1.34 -10.57
CA ALA A 185 -5.50 2.53 -11.40
C ALA A 185 -6.42 2.57 -12.63
N LYS A 186 -6.61 1.43 -13.31
CA LYS A 186 -7.57 1.32 -14.40
C LYS A 186 -9.01 1.60 -13.94
N ASN A 187 -9.39 1.09 -12.76
CA ASN A 187 -10.74 1.26 -12.23
C ASN A 187 -10.99 2.69 -11.76
N VAL A 188 -9.99 3.36 -11.19
CA VAL A 188 -10.07 4.78 -10.79
C VAL A 188 -10.54 5.65 -11.96
N ALA A 189 -9.95 5.48 -13.15
CA ALA A 189 -10.35 6.23 -14.33
C ALA A 189 -11.83 6.03 -14.69
N VAL A 190 -12.30 4.79 -14.62
CA VAL A 190 -13.69 4.44 -14.94
C VAL A 190 -14.66 4.93 -13.87
N ASP A 191 -14.32 4.75 -12.61
CA ASP A 191 -15.19 5.11 -11.47
C ASP A 191 -15.29 6.63 -11.26
N LEU A 192 -14.28 7.40 -11.73
CA LEU A 192 -14.34 8.87 -11.81
C LEU A 192 -14.99 9.39 -13.10
N GLY A 193 -15.60 8.52 -13.91
CA GLY A 193 -16.41 8.93 -15.07
C GLY A 193 -15.64 9.13 -16.37
N SER A 194 -14.40 8.66 -16.49
CA SER A 194 -13.64 8.78 -17.74
C SER A 194 -14.32 8.01 -18.88
N MET A 195 -14.83 8.73 -19.88
CA MET A 195 -15.43 8.17 -21.08
C MET A 195 -14.41 7.98 -22.22
N GLY A 196 -13.30 8.72 -22.20
CA GLY A 196 -12.31 8.73 -23.28
C GLY A 196 -11.34 7.54 -23.26
N LYS A 197 -11.11 6.90 -24.40
CA LYS A 197 -10.14 5.80 -24.56
C LYS A 197 -8.72 6.24 -24.19
N ARG A 198 -8.32 7.45 -24.57
CA ARG A 198 -6.97 8.00 -24.30
C ARG A 198 -6.72 8.11 -22.78
N LEU A 199 -7.64 8.73 -22.04
CA LEU A 199 -7.50 8.92 -20.59
C LEU A 199 -7.46 7.58 -19.86
N ARG A 200 -8.30 6.62 -20.23
CA ARG A 200 -8.26 5.25 -19.66
C ARG A 200 -6.91 4.57 -19.91
N MET A 201 -6.35 4.73 -21.13
CA MET A 201 -5.04 4.17 -21.45
C MET A 201 -3.94 4.83 -20.64
N THR A 202 -3.99 6.15 -20.43
CA THR A 202 -3.04 6.88 -19.56
C THR A 202 -3.03 6.29 -18.14
N PHE A 203 -4.20 6.08 -17.53
CA PHE A 203 -4.29 5.46 -16.20
C PHE A 203 -3.78 4.01 -16.17
N VAL A 204 -3.97 3.25 -17.24
CA VAL A 204 -3.42 1.88 -17.36
C VAL A 204 -1.90 1.94 -17.40
N ILE A 205 -1.31 2.85 -18.17
CA ILE A 205 0.15 3.02 -18.27
C ILE A 205 0.73 3.49 -16.95
N ILE A 206 0.15 4.52 -16.32
CA ILE A 206 0.59 5.02 -15.01
C ILE A 206 0.52 3.90 -13.96
N GLY A 207 -0.59 3.16 -13.95
CA GLY A 207 -0.76 2.03 -13.02
C GLY A 207 0.24 0.90 -13.26
N ALA A 208 0.58 0.60 -14.50
CA ALA A 208 1.59 -0.41 -14.84
C ALA A 208 3.00 0.04 -14.42
N VAL A 209 3.36 1.28 -14.72
CA VAL A 209 4.66 1.84 -14.31
C VAL A 209 4.78 1.87 -12.78
N ALA A 210 3.75 2.35 -12.08
CA ALA A 210 3.72 2.35 -10.62
C ALA A 210 3.84 0.93 -10.04
N ALA A 211 3.13 -0.04 -10.59
CA ALA A 211 3.18 -1.44 -10.16
C ALA A 211 4.57 -2.05 -10.34
N ILE A 212 5.23 -1.79 -11.48
CA ILE A 212 6.60 -2.25 -11.74
C ILE A 212 7.58 -1.59 -10.76
N ALA A 213 7.47 -0.28 -10.55
CA ALA A 213 8.32 0.45 -9.60
C ALA A 213 8.16 -0.08 -8.18
N ILE A 214 6.92 -0.30 -7.71
CA ILE A 214 6.62 -0.86 -6.38
C ILE A 214 7.21 -2.27 -6.27
N LEU A 215 6.97 -3.13 -7.27
CA LEU A 215 7.46 -4.50 -7.25
C LEU A 215 8.98 -4.55 -7.21
N LEU A 216 9.65 -3.93 -8.17
CA LEU A 216 11.10 -3.99 -8.29
C LEU A 216 11.79 -3.24 -7.15
N GLY A 217 11.31 -2.05 -6.81
CA GLY A 217 11.95 -1.22 -5.79
C GLY A 217 11.78 -1.74 -4.37
N ASN A 218 10.56 -2.14 -3.97
CA ASN A 218 10.36 -2.61 -2.60
C ASN A 218 10.71 -4.10 -2.41
N ALA A 219 10.51 -4.97 -3.43
CA ALA A 219 10.88 -6.38 -3.28
C ALA A 219 12.41 -6.59 -3.35
N SER A 220 13.16 -5.66 -3.95
CA SER A 220 14.62 -5.75 -3.98
C SER A 220 15.24 -5.56 -2.59
N LEU A 221 14.64 -4.78 -1.68
CA LEU A 221 15.21 -4.52 -0.36
C LEU A 221 15.37 -5.77 0.51
N PRO A 222 14.32 -6.57 0.77
CA PRO A 222 14.49 -7.80 1.53
C PRO A 222 15.43 -8.78 0.84
N LEU A 223 15.47 -8.82 -0.50
CA LEU A 223 16.41 -9.64 -1.25
C LEU A 223 17.86 -9.14 -1.09
N ALA A 224 18.08 -7.82 -1.13
CA ALA A 224 19.40 -7.23 -0.94
C ALA A 224 19.99 -7.51 0.46
N VAL A 225 19.12 -7.47 1.50
CA VAL A 225 19.55 -7.87 2.86
C VAL A 225 19.90 -9.35 2.92
N GLN A 226 19.09 -10.23 2.31
CA GLN A 226 19.37 -11.68 2.28
C GLN A 226 20.62 -12.04 1.50
N MET A 227 21.01 -11.22 0.50
CA MET A 227 22.26 -11.37 -0.26
C MET A 227 23.46 -10.69 0.40
N GLY A 228 23.29 -10.02 1.54
CA GLY A 228 24.35 -9.30 2.25
C GLY A 228 24.78 -7.99 1.58
N TRP A 229 23.99 -7.45 0.65
CA TRP A 229 24.27 -6.14 0.02
C TRP A 229 23.88 -4.96 0.92
N LEU A 230 22.93 -5.19 1.79
CA LEU A 230 22.54 -4.27 2.86
C LEU A 230 22.74 -4.97 4.21
N SER A 231 23.58 -4.40 5.08
CA SER A 231 23.96 -4.97 6.37
C SER A 231 24.15 -3.89 7.43
#